data_769b41cb16e835b2a1f9e534c4531566
#
_entry.id   769b41cb16e835b2a1f9e534c4531566
#
_cell.length_a   1.000
_cell.length_b   1.000
_cell.length_c   1.000
_cell.angle_alpha   90.00
_cell.angle_beta   90.00
_cell.angle_gamma   90.00
#
_symmetry.space_group_name_H-M   'P 1'
#
loop_
_entity.id
_entity.type
_entity.pdbx_description
1 polymer ?
#
loop_
_entity_poly.entity_id
_entity_poly.type
_entity_poly.pdbx_seq_one_letter_code
_entity_poly.pdbx_strand_id
1 'polypeptide(L)'
;IANFRRIFNNVDDKLRASVLWVLIISNTIPLLSFVLSKNPGGMSDLPVYLMPVGNIYIILALLFSYLMNYMKVFKDDVERQVLLRMAYTDSMTGLYNRAKSMEEFEKLDNGSEAYCVVWLDLNYLKRTNDRYGHEEGDMLITRFSGILKNAFDDIGTVCRMGGDEFCVIIKKSMNDIKIKKCINKMLEFIDEDNKGGNRYFMQTSYGIAGSEEFDMPKTDGVCSRADERMYEMKVKMKAQRTD
;
A
#
# COMPACT_ATOMS: atom_id res chain seq x y z
N ILE A 1 16.51 -1.74 -15.36
CA ILE A 1 16.66 -2.36 -16.71
C ILE A 1 15.32 -2.93 -17.18
N ALA A 2 14.55 -3.66 -16.35
CA ALA A 2 13.24 -4.22 -16.72
C ALA A 2 12.20 -3.14 -17.10
N ASN A 3 12.13 -2.04 -16.35
CA ASN A 3 11.27 -0.89 -16.65
C ASN A 3 11.66 -0.18 -17.96
N PHE A 4 12.95 -0.09 -18.26
CA PHE A 4 13.43 0.52 -19.50
C PHE A 4 13.02 -0.27 -20.75
N ARG A 5 13.09 -1.62 -20.70
CA ARG A 5 12.60 -2.49 -21.78
C ARG A 5 11.09 -2.36 -22.00
N ARG A 6 10.29 -2.26 -20.90
CA ARG A 6 8.83 -2.12 -20.98
C ARG A 6 8.43 -0.79 -21.59
N ILE A 7 9.13 0.30 -21.27
CA ILE A 7 8.92 1.63 -21.85
C ILE A 7 9.26 1.63 -23.34
N PHE A 8 10.34 0.97 -23.73
CA PHE A 8 10.79 0.95 -25.13
C PHE A 8 9.89 0.10 -26.05
N ASN A 9 9.28 -0.95 -25.53
CA ASN A 9 8.38 -1.83 -26.31
C ASN A 9 6.98 -1.28 -26.52
N ASN A 10 6.57 -0.24 -25.81
CA ASN A 10 5.23 0.35 -25.90
C ASN A 10 5.15 1.66 -26.72
N VAL A 11 6.24 2.04 -27.40
CA VAL A 11 6.18 3.17 -28.33
C VAL A 11 5.29 2.76 -29.50
N ASP A 12 4.27 3.56 -29.78
CA ASP A 12 3.32 3.34 -30.88
C ASP A 12 4.06 3.06 -32.18
N ASP A 13 3.79 1.92 -32.81
CA ASP A 13 4.47 1.48 -34.04
C ASP A 13 4.35 2.52 -35.17
N LYS A 14 3.27 3.31 -35.18
CA LYS A 14 3.08 4.42 -36.10
C LYS A 14 4.11 5.54 -35.89
N LEU A 15 4.44 5.84 -34.64
CA LEU A 15 5.45 6.85 -34.32
C LEU A 15 6.85 6.36 -34.67
N ARG A 16 7.17 5.09 -34.42
CA ARG A 16 8.44 4.47 -34.86
C ARG A 16 8.59 4.53 -36.37
N ALA A 17 7.54 4.17 -37.10
CA ALA A 17 7.53 4.24 -38.54
C ALA A 17 7.72 5.67 -39.03
N SER A 18 7.04 6.67 -38.46
CA SER A 18 7.19 8.08 -38.84
C SER A 18 8.59 8.61 -38.60
N VAL A 19 9.20 8.28 -37.46
CA VAL A 19 10.60 8.67 -37.14
C VAL A 19 11.58 8.04 -38.13
N LEU A 20 11.40 6.76 -38.48
CA LEU A 20 12.23 6.08 -39.47
C LEU A 20 12.10 6.72 -40.86
N TRP A 21 10.88 7.05 -41.30
CA TRP A 21 10.67 7.72 -42.58
C TRP A 21 11.28 9.12 -42.62
N VAL A 22 11.16 9.91 -41.54
CA VAL A 22 11.81 11.24 -41.45
C VAL A 22 13.32 11.11 -41.46
N LEU A 23 13.89 10.11 -40.77
CA LEU A 23 15.34 9.81 -40.83
C LEU A 23 15.82 9.49 -42.24
N ILE A 24 15.10 8.61 -42.93
CA ILE A 24 15.44 8.22 -44.31
C ILE A 24 15.33 9.43 -45.23
N ILE A 25 14.24 10.15 -45.22
CA ILE A 25 14.00 11.29 -46.08
C ILE A 25 14.99 12.43 -45.82
N SER A 26 15.21 12.80 -44.54
CA SER A 26 16.08 13.91 -44.18
C SER A 26 17.58 13.67 -44.45
N ASN A 27 18.00 12.41 -44.57
CA ASN A 27 19.39 12.07 -44.85
C ASN A 27 19.61 11.60 -46.28
N THR A 28 18.67 10.91 -46.94
CA THR A 28 18.85 10.40 -48.30
C THR A 28 18.64 11.45 -49.37
N ILE A 29 17.66 12.34 -49.25
CA ILE A 29 17.40 13.39 -50.22
C ILE A 29 18.57 14.36 -50.35
N PRO A 30 19.16 14.90 -49.24
CA PRO A 30 20.32 15.75 -49.31
C PRO A 30 21.55 15.04 -49.86
N LEU A 31 21.78 13.78 -49.50
CA LEU A 31 22.91 12.98 -49.99
C LEU A 31 22.78 12.77 -51.52
N LEU A 32 21.59 12.41 -52.00
CA LEU A 32 21.31 12.22 -53.44
C LEU A 32 21.49 13.54 -54.22
N SER A 33 21.00 14.65 -53.68
CA SER A 33 21.16 15.97 -54.28
C SER A 33 22.62 16.39 -54.35
N PHE A 34 23.42 16.12 -53.29
CA PHE A 34 24.85 16.37 -53.30
C PHE A 34 25.59 15.53 -54.35
N VAL A 35 25.24 14.24 -54.47
CA VAL A 35 25.85 13.33 -55.46
C VAL A 35 25.52 13.70 -56.91
N LEU A 36 24.28 14.14 -57.13
CA LEU A 36 23.79 14.51 -58.46
C LEU A 36 24.20 15.94 -58.92
N SER A 37 24.64 16.78 -57.98
CA SER A 37 25.08 18.15 -58.25
C SER A 37 26.45 18.13 -58.93
N LYS A 38 26.50 18.40 -60.22
CA LYS A 38 27.77 18.55 -60.97
C LYS A 38 28.45 19.92 -60.79
N ASN A 39 27.82 20.88 -60.10
CA ASN A 39 28.33 22.23 -59.87
C ASN A 39 28.46 22.56 -58.38
N PRO A 40 29.67 22.64 -57.83
CA PRO A 40 29.88 23.16 -56.49
C PRO A 40 29.70 24.69 -56.49
N GLY A 41 28.59 25.23 -56.00
CA GLY A 41 28.37 26.68 -55.85
C GLY A 41 27.01 27.20 -56.21
N GLY A 42 26.04 26.34 -56.52
CA GLY A 42 24.65 26.75 -56.79
C GLY A 42 23.70 26.35 -55.64
N MET A 43 22.42 26.33 -55.94
CA MET A 43 21.32 25.92 -55.04
C MET A 43 21.50 24.54 -54.34
N SER A 44 22.69 23.95 -54.46
CA SER A 44 23.19 22.71 -53.86
C SER A 44 23.40 22.79 -52.32
N ASP A 45 23.45 23.98 -51.74
CA ASP A 45 23.71 24.13 -50.30
C ASP A 45 22.43 24.02 -49.44
N LEU A 46 21.28 24.20 -50.03
CA LEU A 46 19.99 24.07 -49.35
C LEU A 46 19.79 22.70 -48.63
N PRO A 47 20.16 21.55 -49.21
CA PRO A 47 20.08 20.26 -48.55
C PRO A 47 20.93 20.16 -47.30
N VAL A 48 22.09 20.81 -47.26
CA VAL A 48 22.99 20.77 -46.07
C VAL A 48 22.37 21.45 -44.87
N TYR A 49 21.59 22.51 -45.06
CA TYR A 49 20.87 23.20 -44.00
C TYR A 49 19.61 22.48 -43.56
N LEU A 50 19.03 21.62 -44.38
CA LEU A 50 17.80 20.84 -44.02
C LEU A 50 18.13 19.64 -43.16
N MET A 51 19.33 19.05 -43.25
CA MET A 51 19.74 17.89 -42.41
C MET A 51 19.66 18.17 -40.91
N PRO A 52 20.19 19.27 -40.36
CA PRO A 52 20.11 19.58 -38.93
C PRO A 52 18.64 19.75 -38.46
N VAL A 53 17.79 20.37 -39.27
CA VAL A 53 16.38 20.59 -38.96
C VAL A 53 15.62 19.25 -38.84
N GLY A 54 15.84 18.33 -39.75
CA GLY A 54 15.31 16.98 -39.74
C GLY A 54 15.73 16.19 -38.48
N ASN A 55 17.01 16.27 -38.15
CA ASN A 55 17.55 15.59 -36.97
C ASN A 55 17.02 16.19 -35.66
N ILE A 56 16.88 17.52 -35.54
CA ILE A 56 16.24 18.18 -34.39
C ILE A 56 14.79 17.73 -34.23
N TYR A 57 14.03 17.67 -35.35
CA TYR A 57 12.64 17.17 -35.32
C TYR A 57 12.57 15.75 -34.77
N ILE A 58 13.47 14.86 -35.22
CA ILE A 58 13.52 13.46 -34.75
C ILE A 58 13.79 13.40 -33.24
N ILE A 59 14.79 14.16 -32.77
CA ILE A 59 15.13 14.20 -31.35
C ILE A 59 13.93 14.68 -30.53
N LEU A 60 13.26 15.74 -30.97
CA LEU A 60 12.09 16.28 -30.30
C LEU A 60 10.91 15.28 -30.31
N ALA A 61 10.66 14.59 -31.42
CA ALA A 61 9.62 13.58 -31.54
C ALA A 61 9.88 12.37 -30.64
N LEU A 62 11.13 11.93 -30.56
CA LEU A 62 11.53 10.84 -29.65
C LEU A 62 11.42 11.27 -28.19
N LEU A 63 11.87 12.48 -27.84
CA LEU A 63 11.73 13.04 -26.51
C LEU A 63 10.25 13.16 -26.10
N PHE A 64 9.43 13.70 -27.00
CA PHE A 64 7.97 13.79 -26.76
C PHE A 64 7.34 12.43 -26.55
N SER A 65 7.65 11.45 -27.40
CA SER A 65 7.18 10.08 -27.24
C SER A 65 7.63 9.45 -25.91
N TYR A 66 8.89 9.68 -25.53
CA TYR A 66 9.40 9.21 -24.24
C TYR A 66 8.64 9.83 -23.07
N LEU A 67 8.42 11.15 -23.09
CA LEU A 67 7.69 11.86 -22.05
C LEU A 67 6.24 11.39 -21.96
N MET A 68 5.54 11.22 -23.08
CA MET A 68 4.17 10.73 -23.09
C MET A 68 4.05 9.31 -22.54
N ASN A 69 4.99 8.44 -22.88
CA ASN A 69 5.02 7.08 -22.36
C ASN A 69 5.37 7.05 -20.86
N TYR A 70 6.32 7.88 -20.42
CA TYR A 70 6.64 8.05 -19.01
C TYR A 70 5.42 8.52 -18.20
N MET A 71 4.70 9.53 -18.69
CA MET A 71 3.48 10.04 -18.05
C MET A 71 2.38 8.98 -17.96
N LYS A 72 2.24 8.15 -19.01
CA LYS A 72 1.28 7.05 -19.01
C LYS A 72 1.62 6.01 -17.93
N VAL A 73 2.87 5.54 -17.91
CA VAL A 73 3.32 4.57 -16.89
C VAL A 73 3.17 5.13 -15.48
N PHE A 74 3.53 6.39 -15.29
CA PHE A 74 3.37 7.07 -13.99
C PHE A 74 1.90 7.15 -13.56
N LYS A 75 0.99 7.51 -14.49
CA LYS A 75 -0.45 7.55 -14.23
C LYS A 75 -0.99 6.17 -13.85
N ASP A 76 -0.62 5.13 -14.63
CA ASP A 76 -1.05 3.75 -14.37
C ASP A 76 -0.56 3.26 -12.99
N ASP A 77 0.67 3.61 -12.59
CA ASP A 77 1.21 3.27 -11.26
C ASP A 77 0.47 3.99 -10.13
N VAL A 78 0.18 5.28 -10.29
CA VAL A 78 -0.59 6.06 -9.30
C VAL A 78 -2.01 5.51 -9.18
N GLU A 79 -2.70 5.26 -10.29
CA GLU A 79 -4.04 4.69 -10.31
C GLU A 79 -4.07 3.32 -9.61
N ARG A 80 -3.08 2.46 -9.91
CA ARG A 80 -2.93 1.17 -9.23
C ARG A 80 -2.74 1.32 -7.72
N GLN A 81 -1.90 2.25 -7.27
CA GLN A 81 -1.70 2.50 -5.84
C GLN A 81 -2.97 2.97 -5.15
N VAL A 82 -3.73 3.86 -5.79
CA VAL A 82 -5.03 4.33 -5.27
C VAL A 82 -6.02 3.17 -5.16
N LEU A 83 -6.14 2.35 -6.21
CA LEU A 83 -7.02 1.18 -6.20
C LEU A 83 -6.63 0.16 -5.12
N LEU A 84 -5.34 -0.13 -4.94
CA LEU A 84 -4.84 -1.01 -3.88
C LEU A 84 -5.15 -0.43 -2.50
N ARG A 85 -4.95 0.87 -2.31
CA ARG A 85 -5.29 1.54 -1.06
C ARG A 85 -6.78 1.45 -0.77
N MET A 86 -7.65 1.72 -1.74
CA MET A 86 -9.10 1.60 -1.59
C MET A 86 -9.54 0.17 -1.29
N ALA A 87 -8.91 -0.83 -1.91
CA ALA A 87 -9.23 -2.24 -1.72
C ALA A 87 -8.79 -2.78 -0.35
N TYR A 88 -7.68 -2.26 0.22
CA TYR A 88 -7.01 -2.86 1.36
C TYR A 88 -6.94 -2.00 2.62
N THR A 89 -7.42 -0.75 2.61
CA THR A 89 -7.45 0.10 3.80
C THR A 89 -8.87 0.43 4.25
N ASP A 90 -9.05 0.54 5.55
CA ASP A 90 -10.27 1.06 6.16
C ASP A 90 -10.26 2.60 6.04
N SER A 91 -11.30 3.17 5.46
CA SER A 91 -11.37 4.60 5.14
C SER A 91 -11.44 5.50 6.38
N MET A 92 -11.97 5.00 7.51
CA MET A 92 -12.10 5.74 8.75
C MET A 92 -10.77 5.80 9.50
N THR A 93 -10.08 4.68 9.60
CA THR A 93 -8.92 4.52 10.51
C THR A 93 -7.58 4.61 9.78
N GLY A 94 -7.56 4.39 8.46
CA GLY A 94 -6.33 4.27 7.68
C GLY A 94 -5.51 3.01 7.97
N LEU A 95 -6.00 2.10 8.84
CA LEU A 95 -5.45 0.77 9.02
C LEU A 95 -5.78 -0.12 7.81
N TYR A 96 -5.16 -1.28 7.74
CA TYR A 96 -5.62 -2.27 6.79
C TYR A 96 -7.03 -2.76 7.14
N ASN A 97 -7.79 -3.14 6.11
CA ASN A 97 -9.15 -3.66 6.28
C ASN A 97 -9.15 -5.20 6.33
N ARG A 98 -10.35 -5.78 6.49
CA ARG A 98 -10.56 -7.23 6.51
C ARG A 98 -10.05 -7.93 5.23
N ALA A 99 -10.17 -7.30 4.06
CA ALA A 99 -9.69 -7.91 2.82
C ALA A 99 -8.16 -8.10 2.82
N LYS A 100 -7.41 -7.13 3.37
CA LYS A 100 -5.96 -7.24 3.55
C LYS A 100 -5.60 -8.32 4.57
N SER A 101 -6.32 -8.45 5.67
CA SER A 101 -6.05 -9.50 6.64
C SER A 101 -6.24 -10.89 6.05
N MET A 102 -7.27 -11.10 5.23
CA MET A 102 -7.52 -12.39 4.55
C MET A 102 -6.40 -12.73 3.57
N GLU A 103 -5.91 -11.75 2.81
CA GLU A 103 -4.74 -11.96 1.93
C GLU A 103 -3.47 -12.36 2.72
N GLU A 104 -3.23 -11.74 3.89
CA GLU A 104 -2.08 -12.10 4.73
C GLU A 104 -2.26 -13.49 5.36
N PHE A 105 -3.46 -13.86 5.78
CA PHE A 105 -3.77 -15.21 6.29
C PHE A 105 -3.55 -16.29 5.22
N GLU A 106 -4.00 -16.06 3.99
CA GLU A 106 -3.75 -16.99 2.89
C GLU A 106 -2.24 -17.20 2.63
N LYS A 107 -1.44 -16.13 2.72
CA LYS A 107 0.02 -16.23 2.60
C LYS A 107 0.63 -17.05 3.73
N LEU A 108 0.14 -16.89 4.96
CA LEU A 108 0.61 -17.65 6.12
C LEU A 108 0.24 -19.14 6.02
N ASP A 109 -0.97 -19.45 5.57
CA ASP A 109 -1.41 -20.83 5.38
C ASP A 109 -0.61 -21.60 4.30
N ASN A 110 -0.04 -20.86 3.35
CA ASN A 110 0.83 -21.39 2.30
C ASN A 110 2.33 -21.30 2.66
N GLY A 111 2.66 -20.68 3.79
CA GLY A 111 4.03 -20.52 4.30
C GLY A 111 4.40 -21.57 5.35
N SER A 112 5.66 -21.50 5.79
CA SER A 112 6.19 -22.35 6.88
C SER A 112 6.76 -21.53 8.04
N GLU A 113 6.62 -20.21 7.98
CA GLU A 113 7.16 -19.33 9.03
C GLU A 113 6.23 -19.30 10.24
N ALA A 114 6.83 -19.21 11.44
CA ALA A 114 6.06 -19.01 12.66
C ALA A 114 5.36 -17.65 12.65
N TYR A 115 4.12 -17.63 13.06
CA TYR A 115 3.34 -16.40 13.17
C TYR A 115 2.45 -16.41 14.41
N CYS A 116 2.01 -15.24 14.82
CA CYS A 116 0.98 -15.10 15.83
C CYS A 116 -0.04 -14.03 15.44
N VAL A 117 -1.21 -14.16 16.05
CA VAL A 117 -2.34 -13.25 15.86
C VAL A 117 -2.71 -12.66 17.19
N VAL A 118 -2.87 -11.33 17.24
CA VAL A 118 -3.48 -10.62 18.36
C VAL A 118 -4.86 -10.19 17.92
N TRP A 119 -5.90 -10.71 18.56
CA TRP A 119 -7.29 -10.31 18.31
C TRP A 119 -7.72 -9.32 19.38
N LEU A 120 -8.35 -8.21 18.99
CA LEU A 120 -8.68 -7.13 19.92
C LEU A 120 -10.12 -6.65 19.68
N ASP A 121 -10.78 -6.27 20.77
CA ASP A 121 -12.11 -5.67 20.76
C ASP A 121 -12.09 -4.38 21.59
N LEU A 122 -12.54 -3.28 20.99
CA LEU A 122 -12.64 -1.99 21.65
C LEU A 122 -13.89 -1.91 22.49
N ASN A 123 -13.73 -2.00 23.80
CA ASN A 123 -14.83 -2.02 24.75
C ASN A 123 -15.56 -0.66 24.77
N TYR A 124 -16.85 -0.69 25.11
CA TYR A 124 -17.70 0.50 25.34
C TYR A 124 -18.07 1.34 24.13
N LEU A 125 -17.76 0.93 22.91
CA LEU A 125 -18.13 1.68 21.71
C LEU A 125 -19.63 1.95 21.66
N LYS A 126 -20.45 0.91 21.91
CA LYS A 126 -21.92 1.09 21.95
C LYS A 126 -22.36 2.10 23.01
N ARG A 127 -21.80 2.04 24.23
CA ARG A 127 -22.10 2.99 25.30
C ARG A 127 -21.70 4.42 24.95
N THR A 128 -20.57 4.57 24.29
CA THR A 128 -20.08 5.88 23.78
C THR A 128 -21.05 6.41 22.74
N ASN A 129 -21.45 5.60 21.75
CA ASN A 129 -22.43 5.96 20.75
C ASN A 129 -23.77 6.36 21.34
N ASP A 130 -24.31 5.53 22.24
CA ASP A 130 -25.63 5.76 22.87
C ASP A 130 -25.64 7.04 23.74
N ARG A 131 -24.50 7.39 24.35
CA ARG A 131 -24.42 8.53 25.28
C ARG A 131 -23.97 9.82 24.62
N TYR A 132 -23.08 9.76 23.63
CA TYR A 132 -22.39 10.93 23.06
C TYR A 132 -22.57 11.07 21.55
N GLY A 133 -23.22 10.10 20.90
CA GLY A 133 -23.44 10.07 19.45
C GLY A 133 -22.35 9.31 18.67
N HIS A 134 -22.68 8.97 17.44
CA HIS A 134 -21.80 8.17 16.57
C HIS A 134 -20.47 8.86 16.24
N GLU A 135 -20.45 10.18 16.12
CA GLU A 135 -19.22 10.94 15.87
C GLU A 135 -18.17 10.73 16.96
N GLU A 136 -18.59 10.69 18.22
CA GLU A 136 -17.69 10.41 19.35
C GLU A 136 -17.22 8.96 19.39
N GLY A 137 -18.07 8.02 18.95
CA GLY A 137 -17.66 6.63 18.74
C GLY A 137 -16.65 6.47 17.63
N ASP A 138 -16.82 7.18 16.53
CA ASP A 138 -15.88 7.20 15.41
C ASP A 138 -14.52 7.81 15.83
N MET A 139 -14.54 8.84 16.67
CA MET A 139 -13.32 9.41 17.28
C MET A 139 -12.64 8.40 18.21
N LEU A 140 -13.39 7.65 19.02
CA LEU A 140 -12.85 6.60 19.87
C LEU A 140 -12.16 5.50 19.04
N ILE A 141 -12.80 5.02 17.96
CA ILE A 141 -12.22 4.06 17.01
C ILE A 141 -10.93 4.60 16.39
N THR A 142 -10.96 5.84 15.90
CA THR A 142 -9.81 6.45 15.22
C THR A 142 -8.61 6.63 16.16
N ARG A 143 -8.85 7.06 17.41
CA ARG A 143 -7.79 7.20 18.42
C ARG A 143 -7.19 5.85 18.79
N PHE A 144 -8.03 4.82 19.03
CA PHE A 144 -7.57 3.47 19.30
C PHE A 144 -6.75 2.91 18.13
N SER A 145 -7.18 3.15 16.89
CA SER A 145 -6.45 2.76 15.69
C SER A 145 -5.06 3.39 15.61
N GLY A 146 -4.93 4.67 15.98
CA GLY A 146 -3.64 5.36 16.09
C GLY A 146 -2.72 4.73 17.14
N ILE A 147 -3.27 4.33 18.30
CA ILE A 147 -2.53 3.61 19.34
C ILE A 147 -2.03 2.25 18.82
N LEU A 148 -2.90 1.47 18.18
CA LEU A 148 -2.51 0.18 17.61
C LEU A 148 -1.41 0.33 16.56
N LYS A 149 -1.54 1.29 15.66
CA LYS A 149 -0.53 1.57 14.65
C LYS A 149 0.81 1.92 15.29
N ASN A 150 0.83 2.85 16.24
CA ASN A 150 2.05 3.26 16.93
C ASN A 150 2.70 2.15 17.75
N ALA A 151 1.92 1.19 18.25
CA ALA A 151 2.43 0.09 19.05
C ALA A 151 2.98 -1.07 18.20
N PHE A 152 2.37 -1.37 17.04
CA PHE A 152 2.61 -2.61 16.31
C PHE A 152 3.14 -2.44 14.88
N ASP A 153 3.15 -1.23 14.28
CA ASP A 153 3.50 -1.00 12.86
C ASP A 153 4.89 -1.56 12.47
N ASP A 154 5.83 -1.53 13.44
CA ASP A 154 7.20 -2.03 13.23
C ASP A 154 7.31 -3.58 13.20
N ILE A 155 6.30 -4.31 13.69
CA ILE A 155 6.40 -5.76 13.88
C ILE A 155 5.27 -6.57 13.21
N GLY A 156 4.18 -5.92 12.81
CA GLY A 156 3.01 -6.63 12.29
C GLY A 156 2.10 -5.81 11.42
N THR A 157 1.18 -6.50 10.77
CA THR A 157 0.13 -5.90 9.95
C THR A 157 -1.09 -5.63 10.83
N VAL A 158 -1.42 -4.36 11.04
CA VAL A 158 -2.55 -3.93 11.87
C VAL A 158 -3.79 -3.76 11.00
N CYS A 159 -4.87 -4.48 11.32
CA CYS A 159 -6.10 -4.51 10.55
C CYS A 159 -7.31 -4.16 11.43
N ARG A 160 -8.30 -3.46 10.84
CA ARG A 160 -9.64 -3.34 11.37
C ARG A 160 -10.53 -4.36 10.68
N MET A 161 -11.15 -5.25 11.47
CA MET A 161 -12.00 -6.33 10.95
C MET A 161 -13.43 -5.86 10.70
N GLY A 162 -13.88 -4.87 11.46
CA GLY A 162 -15.20 -4.23 11.36
C GLY A 162 -15.69 -3.74 12.73
N GLY A 163 -16.51 -2.70 12.78
CA GLY A 163 -17.03 -2.19 14.05
C GLY A 163 -15.92 -1.83 15.04
N ASP A 164 -15.89 -2.55 16.15
CA ASP A 164 -14.96 -2.46 17.29
C ASP A 164 -13.88 -3.54 17.29
N GLU A 165 -13.82 -4.40 16.26
CA GLU A 165 -12.87 -5.52 16.17
C GLU A 165 -11.64 -5.18 15.36
N PHE A 166 -10.46 -5.55 15.90
CA PHE A 166 -9.17 -5.35 15.29
C PHE A 166 -8.33 -6.63 15.35
N CYS A 167 -7.37 -6.73 14.45
CA CYS A 167 -6.46 -7.86 14.38
C CYS A 167 -5.05 -7.35 14.06
N VAL A 168 -4.03 -7.92 14.74
CA VAL A 168 -2.63 -7.71 14.41
C VAL A 168 -2.01 -9.03 14.03
N ILE A 169 -1.48 -9.12 12.80
CA ILE A 169 -0.84 -10.31 12.24
C ILE A 169 0.67 -10.10 12.32
N ILE A 170 1.39 -10.96 13.03
CA ILE A 170 2.82 -10.84 13.28
C ILE A 170 3.53 -12.09 12.80
N LYS A 171 4.50 -11.94 11.89
CA LYS A 171 5.31 -13.04 11.32
C LYS A 171 6.47 -13.39 12.26
N LYS A 172 6.13 -13.84 13.47
CA LYS A 172 7.04 -14.25 14.52
C LYS A 172 6.33 -15.17 15.50
N SER A 173 7.11 -16.01 16.22
CA SER A 173 6.60 -16.78 17.35
C SER A 173 5.96 -15.86 18.39
N MET A 174 4.84 -16.30 18.96
CA MET A 174 4.13 -15.59 20.02
C MET A 174 4.99 -15.36 21.28
N ASN A 175 6.07 -16.13 21.46
CA ASN A 175 7.03 -16.01 22.56
C ASN A 175 8.08 -14.90 22.35
N ASP A 176 8.09 -14.22 21.19
CA ASP A 176 9.02 -13.10 20.96
C ASP A 176 8.76 -11.98 21.97
N ILE A 177 9.82 -11.58 22.68
CA ILE A 177 9.77 -10.52 23.69
C ILE A 177 9.29 -9.18 23.14
N LYS A 178 9.45 -8.95 21.83
CA LYS A 178 8.99 -7.74 21.17
C LYS A 178 7.46 -7.63 21.18
N ILE A 179 6.74 -8.75 21.07
CA ILE A 179 5.28 -8.76 21.12
C ILE A 179 4.78 -8.28 22.48
N LYS A 180 5.37 -8.82 23.56
CA LYS A 180 5.05 -8.36 24.92
C LYS A 180 5.32 -6.87 25.11
N LYS A 181 6.44 -6.37 24.57
CA LYS A 181 6.76 -4.94 24.59
C LYS A 181 5.74 -4.10 23.85
N CYS A 182 5.29 -4.54 22.66
CA CYS A 182 4.28 -3.81 21.89
C CYS A 182 2.92 -3.80 22.59
N ILE A 183 2.53 -4.92 23.24
CA ILE A 183 1.30 -4.96 24.05
C ILE A 183 1.38 -4.00 25.24
N ASN A 184 2.50 -4.02 25.98
CA ASN A 184 2.68 -3.09 27.09
C ASN A 184 2.64 -1.63 26.60
N LYS A 185 3.30 -1.32 25.50
CA LYS A 185 3.27 0.00 24.88
C LYS A 185 1.84 0.43 24.48
N MET A 186 1.06 -0.48 23.91
CA MET A 186 -0.37 -0.24 23.62
C MET A 186 -1.15 0.10 24.88
N LEU A 187 -0.98 -0.68 25.96
CA LEU A 187 -1.66 -0.46 27.24
C LEU A 187 -1.24 0.86 27.90
N GLU A 188 0.04 1.21 27.85
CA GLU A 188 0.57 2.50 28.30
C GLU A 188 -0.08 3.67 27.54
N PHE A 189 -0.17 3.61 26.22
CA PHE A 189 -0.82 4.63 25.40
C PHE A 189 -2.31 4.75 25.70
N ILE A 190 -3.01 3.64 25.95
CA ILE A 190 -4.41 3.67 26.36
C ILE A 190 -4.56 4.39 27.72
N ASP A 191 -3.66 4.10 28.65
CA ASP A 191 -3.67 4.72 29.98
C ASP A 191 -3.35 6.24 29.91
N GLU A 192 -2.40 6.63 29.09
CA GLU A 192 -2.10 8.04 28.80
C GLU A 192 -3.27 8.76 28.17
N ASP A 193 -3.94 8.14 27.18
CA ASP A 193 -5.12 8.69 26.53
C ASP A 193 -6.27 8.89 27.54
N ASN A 194 -6.47 7.94 28.44
CA ASN A 194 -7.49 8.04 29.49
C ASN A 194 -7.18 9.14 30.52
N LYS A 195 -5.91 9.46 30.76
CA LYS A 195 -5.48 10.58 31.64
C LYS A 195 -5.64 11.95 30.97
N GLY A 196 -5.77 11.98 29.64
CA GLY A 196 -5.86 13.21 28.86
C GLY A 196 -7.17 14.00 28.97
N GLY A 197 -8.09 13.61 29.87
CA GLY A 197 -9.34 14.34 30.13
C GLY A 197 -10.43 14.10 29.09
N ASN A 198 -10.36 13.01 28.35
CA ASN A 198 -11.37 12.63 27.37
C ASN A 198 -12.73 12.32 28.05
N ARG A 199 -13.84 12.57 27.33
CA ARG A 199 -15.22 12.38 27.85
C ARG A 199 -15.58 10.93 28.16
N TYR A 200 -14.87 9.99 27.57
CA TYR A 200 -15.13 8.55 27.69
C TYR A 200 -13.83 7.78 27.89
N PHE A 201 -13.95 6.67 28.60
CA PHE A 201 -12.85 5.80 28.93
C PHE A 201 -12.60 4.80 27.81
N MET A 202 -11.34 4.74 27.33
CA MET A 202 -10.89 3.76 26.36
C MET A 202 -10.43 2.50 27.06
N GLN A 203 -10.93 1.34 26.64
CA GLN A 203 -10.50 0.06 27.14
C GLN A 203 -10.60 -0.98 26.03
N THR A 204 -9.65 -1.90 25.98
CA THR A 204 -9.66 -3.02 25.03
C THR A 204 -9.54 -4.34 25.74
N SER A 205 -10.20 -5.37 25.22
CA SER A 205 -9.90 -6.76 25.50
C SER A 205 -9.11 -7.35 24.35
N TYR A 206 -8.16 -8.22 24.63
CA TYR A 206 -7.32 -8.84 23.62
C TYR A 206 -6.97 -10.28 23.97
N GLY A 207 -6.72 -11.08 22.94
CA GLY A 207 -6.18 -12.42 23.03
C GLY A 207 -5.08 -12.65 22.01
N ILE A 208 -4.14 -13.49 22.34
CA ILE A 208 -3.00 -13.82 21.50
C ILE A 208 -2.94 -15.32 21.32
N ALA A 209 -2.70 -15.77 20.09
CA ALA A 209 -2.38 -17.16 19.79
C ALA A 209 -1.29 -17.23 18.73
N GLY A 210 -0.46 -18.27 18.79
CA GLY A 210 0.63 -18.52 17.86
C GLY A 210 0.46 -19.82 17.11
N SER A 211 1.05 -19.88 15.90
CA SER A 211 1.09 -21.08 15.07
C SER A 211 1.74 -22.27 15.77
N GLU A 212 2.68 -22.01 16.70
CA GLU A 212 3.38 -23.02 17.48
C GLU A 212 2.50 -23.77 18.51
N GLU A 213 1.28 -23.31 18.72
CA GLU A 213 0.31 -23.99 19.58
C GLU A 213 -0.43 -25.15 18.87
N PHE A 214 -0.17 -25.34 17.58
CA PHE A 214 -0.85 -26.32 16.74
C PHE A 214 0.14 -27.20 15.99
N ASP A 215 -0.12 -28.50 15.92
CA ASP A 215 0.70 -29.45 15.14
C ASP A 215 0.63 -29.16 13.63
N MET A 216 -0.55 -28.76 13.16
CA MET A 216 -0.79 -28.33 11.76
C MET A 216 -1.49 -26.97 11.79
N PRO A 217 -0.72 -25.87 11.91
CA PRO A 217 -1.29 -24.55 12.06
C PRO A 217 -2.05 -24.13 10.79
N LYS A 218 -3.30 -23.71 11.00
CA LYS A 218 -4.11 -23.01 10.04
C LYS A 218 -4.56 -21.69 10.67
N THR A 219 -4.58 -20.65 9.88
CA THR A 219 -4.91 -19.30 10.37
C THR A 219 -6.27 -19.25 11.04
N ASP A 220 -7.27 -19.99 10.54
CA ASP A 220 -8.59 -20.07 11.16
C ASP A 220 -8.52 -20.60 12.60
N GLY A 221 -7.73 -21.63 12.86
CA GLY A 221 -7.53 -22.19 14.20
C GLY A 221 -6.82 -21.21 15.14
N VAL A 222 -5.78 -20.55 14.65
CA VAL A 222 -5.03 -19.55 15.42
C VAL A 222 -5.91 -18.33 15.73
N CYS A 223 -6.67 -17.84 14.76
CA CYS A 223 -7.60 -16.72 14.95
C CYS A 223 -8.69 -17.10 15.97
N SER A 224 -9.30 -18.29 15.85
CA SER A 224 -10.31 -18.76 16.80
C SER A 224 -9.75 -18.82 18.23
N ARG A 225 -8.53 -19.31 18.40
CA ARG A 225 -7.88 -19.36 19.72
C ARG A 225 -7.58 -17.97 20.29
N ALA A 226 -7.17 -17.05 19.44
CA ALA A 226 -6.94 -15.66 19.85
C ALA A 226 -8.27 -14.99 20.26
N ASP A 227 -9.34 -15.20 19.51
CA ASP A 227 -10.68 -14.69 19.80
C ASP A 227 -11.23 -15.26 21.11
N GLU A 228 -11.11 -16.58 21.36
CA GLU A 228 -11.50 -17.23 22.62
C GLU A 228 -10.82 -16.54 23.80
N ARG A 229 -9.50 -16.29 23.75
CA ARG A 229 -8.75 -15.62 24.80
C ARG A 229 -9.15 -14.17 25.02
N MET A 230 -9.43 -13.46 23.91
CA MET A 230 -9.97 -12.11 23.97
C MET A 230 -11.34 -12.09 24.66
N TYR A 231 -12.20 -13.03 24.32
CA TYR A 231 -13.53 -13.14 24.96
C TYR A 231 -13.44 -13.48 26.44
N GLU A 232 -12.56 -14.41 26.84
CA GLU A 232 -12.29 -14.71 28.26
C GLU A 232 -11.85 -13.46 29.03
N MET A 233 -10.95 -12.66 28.44
CA MET A 233 -10.50 -11.39 29.02
C MET A 233 -11.68 -10.42 29.16
N LYS A 234 -12.51 -10.30 28.12
CA LYS A 234 -13.71 -9.44 28.11
C LYS A 234 -14.70 -9.81 29.21
N VAL A 235 -14.91 -11.12 29.44
CA VAL A 235 -15.78 -11.62 30.52
C VAL A 235 -15.18 -11.30 31.90
N LYS A 236 -13.90 -11.54 32.11
CA LYS A 236 -13.20 -11.21 33.36
C LYS A 236 -13.27 -9.71 33.68
N MET A 237 -13.05 -8.87 32.68
CA MET A 237 -13.14 -7.41 32.82
C MET A 237 -14.57 -6.94 33.20
N LYS A 238 -15.59 -7.59 32.64
CA LYS A 238 -17.01 -7.31 33.01
C LYS A 238 -17.34 -7.75 34.44
N ALA A 239 -16.80 -8.89 34.89
CA ALA A 239 -17.06 -9.42 36.25
C ALA A 239 -16.36 -8.61 37.35
N GLN A 240 -15.23 -7.92 37.03
CA GLN A 240 -14.50 -7.07 37.99
C GLN A 240 -15.12 -5.68 38.17
N ARG A 241 -16.18 -5.38 37.43
CA ARG A 241 -16.93 -4.16 37.62
C ARG A 241 -17.93 -4.32 38.76
N THR A 242 -17.62 -3.71 39.84
CA THR A 242 -18.63 -3.16 40.75
C THR A 242 -19.14 -1.90 40.05
N ASP A 243 -20.42 -1.88 39.69
CA ASP A 243 -21.16 -0.80 39.02
C ASP A 243 -20.85 0.61 39.54
#